data_d4f1a1492f9678047b15e70ba6e223c8
#
_entry.id   d4f1a1492f9678047b15e70ba6e223c8
#
_cell.length_a   1.000
_cell.length_b   1.000
_cell.length_c   1.000
_cell.angle_alpha   90.00
_cell.angle_beta   90.00
_cell.angle_gamma   90.00
#
_symmetry.space_group_name_H-M   'P 1'
#
loop_
_entity.id
_entity.type
_entity.pdbx_description
1 polymer ?
#
loop_
_entity_poly.entity_id
_entity_poly.type
_entity_poly.pdbx_seq_one_letter_code
_entity_poly.pdbx_strand_id
1 'polypeptide(L)'
;RWWAPLSKRHLYSKEKLTGDLETLESWYLDRGFLNFVVESTQVAIGANKEDVYVTLNVVEGEQYDVSSVDVAGDLKDVNEDLVRRLILVKPKQRFSRELISVSEQRIERAFGNAGYTFASVTGQPTAEAEDNTVDIKFFVDAGSRAYVRRVEFAGNKVTEDKVLRREMR
;
A
#
# COMPACT_ATOMS: atom_id res chain seq x y z
N ARG A 1 -14.89 33.56 -31.82
CA ARG A 1 -15.17 32.11 -31.89
C ARG A 1 -13.97 31.39 -31.32
N TRP A 2 -13.98 31.14 -30.02
CA TRP A 2 -12.99 30.31 -29.36
C TRP A 2 -13.50 28.87 -29.42
N TRP A 3 -12.82 28.05 -30.17
CA TRP A 3 -13.04 26.62 -30.26
C TRP A 3 -12.52 25.96 -28.98
N ALA A 4 -13.38 25.40 -28.18
CA ALA A 4 -12.96 24.50 -27.08
C ALA A 4 -12.55 23.16 -27.69
N PRO A 5 -11.30 22.72 -27.54
CA PRO A 5 -10.90 21.43 -28.04
C PRO A 5 -11.25 20.32 -27.03
N LEU A 6 -12.01 19.37 -27.52
CA LEU A 6 -11.85 17.96 -27.22
C LEU A 6 -12.12 17.52 -25.79
N SER A 7 -13.35 17.09 -25.56
CA SER A 7 -13.55 15.93 -24.71
C SER A 7 -12.60 14.84 -25.21
N LYS A 8 -11.56 14.51 -24.42
CA LYS A 8 -10.79 13.29 -24.63
C LYS A 8 -11.78 12.15 -24.46
N ARG A 9 -12.28 11.60 -25.57
CA ARG A 9 -12.99 10.32 -25.57
C ARG A 9 -12.03 9.35 -24.90
N HIS A 10 -12.37 8.90 -23.71
CA HIS A 10 -11.55 7.91 -23.01
C HIS A 10 -11.69 6.61 -23.80
N LEU A 11 -10.63 6.29 -24.52
CA LEU A 11 -10.55 5.00 -25.21
C LEU A 11 -10.67 3.88 -24.17
N TYR A 12 -11.58 2.95 -24.39
CA TYR A 12 -11.69 1.75 -23.61
C TYR A 12 -10.43 0.91 -23.76
N SER A 13 -9.85 0.50 -22.64
CA SER A 13 -8.77 -0.46 -22.57
C SER A 13 -9.04 -1.39 -21.39
N LYS A 14 -8.81 -2.68 -21.58
CA LYS A 14 -9.01 -3.69 -20.53
C LYS A 14 -8.11 -3.41 -19.32
N GLU A 15 -6.87 -3.01 -19.57
CA GLU A 15 -5.89 -2.67 -18.54
C GLU A 15 -6.35 -1.47 -17.71
N LYS A 16 -6.93 -0.46 -18.38
CA LYS A 16 -7.47 0.70 -17.69
C LYS A 16 -8.67 0.34 -16.82
N LEU A 17 -9.59 -0.49 -17.33
CA LEU A 17 -10.73 -0.95 -16.54
C LEU A 17 -10.27 -1.74 -15.31
N THR A 18 -9.25 -2.60 -15.45
CA THR A 18 -8.69 -3.33 -14.29
C THR A 18 -8.14 -2.36 -13.25
N GLY A 19 -7.36 -1.36 -13.66
CA GLY A 19 -6.85 -0.34 -12.73
C GLY A 19 -7.95 0.50 -12.07
N ASP A 20 -9.03 0.81 -12.82
CA ASP A 20 -10.18 1.53 -12.26
C ASP A 20 -10.94 0.67 -11.24
N LEU A 21 -11.04 -0.66 -11.45
CA LEU A 21 -11.63 -1.60 -10.48
C LEU A 21 -10.79 -1.72 -9.21
N GLU A 22 -9.48 -1.83 -9.34
CA GLU A 22 -8.56 -1.85 -8.19
C GLU A 22 -8.66 -0.54 -7.37
N THR A 23 -8.80 0.59 -8.06
CA THR A 23 -9.00 1.90 -7.42
C THR A 23 -10.33 1.95 -6.67
N LEU A 24 -11.39 1.41 -7.27
CA LEU A 24 -12.71 1.31 -6.63
C LEU A 24 -12.66 0.44 -5.38
N GLU A 25 -12.04 -0.74 -5.46
CA GLU A 25 -11.85 -1.64 -4.32
C GLU A 25 -11.07 -0.95 -3.20
N SER A 26 -9.95 -0.30 -3.52
CA SER A 26 -9.16 0.46 -2.54
C SER A 26 -9.99 1.56 -1.90
N TRP A 27 -10.83 2.26 -2.66
CA TRP A 27 -11.70 3.31 -2.15
C TRP A 27 -12.70 2.81 -1.09
N TYR A 28 -13.28 1.62 -1.31
CA TYR A 28 -14.18 0.99 -0.35
C TYR A 28 -13.43 0.47 0.89
N LEU A 29 -12.30 -0.20 0.69
CA LEU A 29 -11.45 -0.69 1.78
C LEU A 29 -10.95 0.43 2.70
N ASP A 30 -10.68 1.63 2.15
CA ASP A 30 -10.25 2.79 2.95
C ASP A 30 -11.39 3.44 3.74
N ARG A 31 -12.64 3.02 3.48
CA ARG A 31 -13.84 3.49 4.17
C ARG A 31 -14.45 2.47 5.11
N GLY A 32 -13.74 1.37 5.33
CA GLY A 32 -14.14 0.33 6.28
C GLY A 32 -14.92 -0.83 5.70
N PHE A 33 -15.16 -0.88 4.40
CA PHE A 33 -15.88 -1.97 3.76
C PHE A 33 -14.93 -3.14 3.47
N LEU A 34 -14.55 -3.88 4.52
CA LEU A 34 -13.57 -4.95 4.45
C LEU A 34 -13.99 -6.09 3.50
N ASN A 35 -15.29 -6.32 3.39
CA ASN A 35 -15.88 -7.40 2.60
C ASN A 35 -16.39 -6.92 1.23
N PHE A 36 -15.94 -5.76 0.76
CA PHE A 36 -16.31 -5.26 -0.57
C PHE A 36 -15.82 -6.22 -1.66
N VAL A 37 -16.72 -6.58 -2.56
CA VAL A 37 -16.41 -7.46 -3.70
C VAL A 37 -17.11 -6.98 -4.97
N VAL A 38 -16.41 -7.00 -6.08
CA VAL A 38 -17.01 -6.88 -7.42
C VAL A 38 -17.37 -8.29 -7.91
N GLU A 39 -18.66 -8.63 -7.84
CA GLU A 39 -19.14 -9.96 -8.22
C GLU A 39 -19.05 -10.22 -9.73
N SER A 40 -19.36 -9.22 -10.53
CA SER A 40 -19.28 -9.34 -11.98
C SER A 40 -19.06 -8.01 -12.68
N THR A 41 -18.37 -8.08 -13.79
CA THR A 41 -18.15 -6.97 -14.72
C THR A 41 -18.66 -7.35 -16.09
N GLN A 42 -19.63 -6.62 -16.61
CA GLN A 42 -20.19 -6.82 -17.95
C GLN A 42 -19.77 -5.65 -18.84
N VAL A 43 -19.29 -5.96 -20.02
CA VAL A 43 -18.90 -4.97 -21.02
C VAL A 43 -19.72 -5.20 -22.28
N ALA A 44 -20.52 -4.21 -22.65
CA ALA A 44 -21.34 -4.24 -23.88
C ALA A 44 -20.87 -3.16 -24.84
N ILE A 45 -20.78 -3.48 -26.11
CA ILE A 45 -20.44 -2.53 -27.18
C ILE A 45 -21.74 -2.05 -27.81
N GLY A 46 -21.90 -0.74 -27.90
CA GLY A 46 -23.03 -0.11 -28.53
C GLY A 46 -23.18 -0.50 -30.03
N ALA A 47 -24.39 -0.41 -30.56
CA ALA A 47 -24.69 -0.76 -31.96
C ALA A 47 -23.88 0.07 -32.98
N ASN A 48 -23.53 1.29 -32.62
CA ASN A 48 -22.67 2.19 -33.39
C ASN A 48 -21.19 1.82 -33.38
N LYS A 49 -20.77 0.87 -32.48
CA LYS A 49 -19.38 0.46 -32.23
C LYS A 49 -18.46 1.60 -31.76
N GLU A 50 -19.03 2.71 -31.32
CA GLU A 50 -18.27 3.86 -30.78
C GLU A 50 -18.38 3.95 -29.28
N ASP A 51 -19.46 3.41 -28.69
CA ASP A 51 -19.72 3.46 -27.26
C ASP A 51 -19.53 2.10 -26.60
N VAL A 52 -18.96 2.11 -25.39
CA VAL A 52 -18.81 0.95 -24.53
C VAL A 52 -19.53 1.18 -23.23
N TYR A 53 -20.41 0.26 -22.86
CA TYR A 53 -21.15 0.28 -21.59
C TYR A 53 -20.52 -0.74 -20.65
N VAL A 54 -20.13 -0.28 -19.47
CA VAL A 54 -19.59 -1.14 -18.41
C VAL A 54 -20.59 -1.18 -17.27
N THR A 55 -21.03 -2.37 -16.90
CA THR A 55 -21.91 -2.62 -15.75
C THR A 55 -21.14 -3.43 -14.72
N LEU A 56 -21.10 -2.90 -13.49
CA LEU A 56 -20.47 -3.54 -12.33
C LEU A 56 -21.55 -3.96 -11.34
N ASN A 57 -21.58 -5.22 -10.96
CA ASN A 57 -22.36 -5.70 -9.82
C ASN A 57 -21.42 -5.79 -8.62
N VAL A 58 -21.75 -5.06 -7.57
CA VAL A 58 -20.91 -4.97 -6.37
C VAL A 58 -21.69 -5.38 -5.13
N VAL A 59 -21.00 -5.95 -4.17
CA VAL A 59 -21.47 -6.18 -2.80
C VAL A 59 -20.57 -5.35 -1.88
N GLU A 60 -21.16 -4.36 -1.21
CA GLU A 60 -20.40 -3.45 -0.34
C GLU A 60 -20.01 -4.12 0.99
N GLY A 61 -20.91 -4.93 1.55
CA GLY A 61 -20.78 -5.49 2.88
C GLY A 61 -21.01 -4.47 3.99
N GLU A 62 -20.64 -4.85 5.21
CA GLU A 62 -20.74 -3.98 6.39
C GLU A 62 -19.47 -3.17 6.59
N GLN A 63 -19.60 -2.04 7.31
CA GLN A 63 -18.45 -1.20 7.68
C GLN A 63 -17.84 -1.68 9.00
N TYR A 64 -16.53 -1.81 9.02
CA TYR A 64 -15.76 -2.26 10.17
C TYR A 64 -15.00 -1.11 10.85
N ASP A 65 -14.97 -1.14 12.19
CA ASP A 65 -14.15 -0.27 13.01
C ASP A 65 -13.00 -1.08 13.64
N VAL A 66 -11.86 -0.44 13.84
CA VAL A 66 -10.70 -1.09 14.44
C VAL A 66 -10.95 -1.29 15.94
N SER A 67 -10.88 -2.55 16.40
CA SER A 67 -10.99 -2.92 17.80
C SER A 67 -9.63 -2.79 18.51
N SER A 68 -8.64 -3.52 18.02
CA SER A 68 -7.29 -3.54 18.60
C SER A 68 -6.20 -3.42 17.55
N VAL A 69 -5.02 -3.00 17.99
CA VAL A 69 -3.82 -2.93 17.14
C VAL A 69 -2.64 -3.48 17.91
N ASP A 70 -2.08 -4.59 17.43
CA ASP A 70 -0.97 -5.29 18.05
C ASP A 70 0.24 -5.43 17.12
N VAL A 71 1.41 -5.58 17.73
CA VAL A 71 2.67 -5.84 17.05
C VAL A 71 3.19 -7.20 17.51
N ALA A 72 3.63 -8.03 16.57
CA ALA A 72 4.22 -9.32 16.83
C ALA A 72 5.39 -9.59 15.87
N GLY A 73 6.19 -10.59 16.18
CA GLY A 73 7.31 -11.02 15.33
C GLY A 73 8.67 -10.69 15.92
N ASP A 74 9.67 -10.62 15.06
CA ASP A 74 11.07 -10.46 15.45
C ASP A 74 11.52 -9.00 15.25
N LEU A 75 11.56 -8.23 16.33
CA LEU A 75 11.94 -6.82 16.33
C LEU A 75 13.46 -6.61 16.51
N LYS A 76 14.23 -7.67 16.81
CA LYS A 76 15.65 -7.58 17.15
C LYS A 76 15.92 -6.54 18.25
N ASP A 77 16.83 -5.61 17.97
CA ASP A 77 17.23 -4.50 18.87
C ASP A 77 16.41 -3.22 18.64
N VAL A 78 15.36 -3.25 17.79
CA VAL A 78 14.46 -2.13 17.60
C VAL A 78 13.40 -2.10 18.71
N ASN A 79 13.27 -0.95 19.35
CA ASN A 79 12.33 -0.77 20.47
C ASN A 79 10.87 -0.88 19.98
N GLU A 80 10.07 -1.73 20.63
CA GLU A 80 8.66 -1.92 20.31
C GLU A 80 7.84 -0.61 20.45
N ASP A 81 8.15 0.24 21.44
CA ASP A 81 7.48 1.52 21.59
C ASP A 81 7.70 2.44 20.38
N LEU A 82 8.86 2.38 19.74
CA LEU A 82 9.12 3.09 18.49
C LEU A 82 8.22 2.56 17.38
N VAL A 83 8.13 1.24 17.24
CA VAL A 83 7.29 0.60 16.24
C VAL A 83 5.82 1.00 16.43
N ARG A 84 5.31 0.93 17.65
CA ARG A 84 3.93 1.34 17.99
C ARG A 84 3.64 2.80 17.66
N ARG A 85 4.61 3.71 17.82
CA ARG A 85 4.45 5.13 17.42
C ARG A 85 4.40 5.36 15.93
N LEU A 86 4.93 4.46 15.13
CA LEU A 86 4.93 4.54 13.65
C LEU A 86 3.60 4.07 13.06
N ILE A 87 2.82 3.32 13.81
CA ILE A 87 1.50 2.85 13.39
C ILE A 87 0.51 4.02 13.41
N LEU A 88 -0.14 4.23 12.28
CA LEU A 88 -1.14 5.29 12.13
C LEU A 88 -2.55 4.85 12.51
N VAL A 89 -2.80 3.56 12.43
CA VAL A 89 -4.09 2.97 12.77
C VAL A 89 -4.30 3.03 14.28
N LYS A 90 -5.51 3.43 14.69
CA LYS A 90 -5.86 3.55 16.11
C LYS A 90 -7.13 2.77 16.42
N PRO A 91 -7.27 2.19 17.62
CA PRO A 91 -8.52 1.62 18.09
C PRO A 91 -9.68 2.63 18.01
N LYS A 92 -10.89 2.14 17.72
CA LYS A 92 -12.12 2.92 17.53
C LYS A 92 -12.13 3.83 16.30
N GLN A 93 -11.19 3.66 15.40
CA GLN A 93 -11.13 4.34 14.12
C GLN A 93 -11.74 3.44 13.05
N ARG A 94 -12.34 4.02 12.01
CA ARG A 94 -12.78 3.29 10.83
C ARG A 94 -11.61 2.55 10.20
N PHE A 95 -11.81 1.29 9.80
CA PHE A 95 -10.82 0.53 9.07
C PHE A 95 -10.39 1.27 7.80
N SER A 96 -9.11 1.27 7.51
CA SER A 96 -8.54 1.80 6.27
C SER A 96 -7.30 0.99 5.88
N ARG A 97 -7.32 0.43 4.69
CA ARG A 97 -6.20 -0.31 4.14
C ARG A 97 -5.00 0.58 3.86
N GLU A 98 -5.25 1.82 3.42
CA GLU A 98 -4.19 2.81 3.20
C GLU A 98 -3.38 3.07 4.48
N LEU A 99 -4.07 3.27 5.62
CA LEU A 99 -3.38 3.51 6.90
C LEU A 99 -2.53 2.32 7.34
N ILE A 100 -2.97 1.09 7.06
CA ILE A 100 -2.17 -0.13 7.31
C ILE A 100 -0.92 -0.10 6.43
N SER A 101 -1.06 0.06 5.12
CA SER A 101 0.06 0.06 4.17
C SER A 101 1.07 1.18 4.44
N VAL A 102 0.60 2.38 4.79
CA VAL A 102 1.49 3.48 5.20
C VAL A 102 2.22 3.16 6.51
N SER A 103 1.56 2.49 7.46
CA SER A 103 2.19 2.06 8.71
C SER A 103 3.27 1.01 8.45
N GLU A 104 3.00 0.01 7.62
CA GLU A 104 3.97 -1.00 7.18
C GLU A 104 5.23 -0.33 6.61
N GLN A 105 5.07 0.56 5.63
CA GLN A 105 6.18 1.26 5.00
C GLN A 105 6.99 2.13 5.98
N ARG A 106 6.33 2.76 6.97
CA ARG A 106 7.03 3.53 8.00
C ARG A 106 7.88 2.66 8.90
N ILE A 107 7.35 1.51 9.30
CA ILE A 107 8.07 0.55 10.14
C ILE A 107 9.25 -0.03 9.34
N GLU A 108 9.03 -0.50 8.11
CA GLU A 108 10.10 -1.02 7.24
C GLU A 108 11.22 0.01 7.04
N ARG A 109 10.87 1.27 6.80
CA ARG A 109 11.85 2.35 6.68
C ARG A 109 12.65 2.56 7.96
N ALA A 110 12.01 2.46 9.13
CA ALA A 110 12.69 2.58 10.41
C ALA A 110 13.67 1.43 10.63
N PHE A 111 13.29 0.19 10.29
CA PHE A 111 14.18 -0.96 10.31
C PHE A 111 15.34 -0.81 9.30
N GLY A 112 15.07 -0.35 8.08
CA GLY A 112 16.08 -0.03 7.08
C GLY A 112 17.14 0.95 7.59
N ASN A 113 16.70 2.02 8.28
CA ASN A 113 17.60 2.99 8.91
C ASN A 113 18.42 2.39 10.06
N ALA A 114 17.93 1.35 10.72
CA ALA A 114 18.65 0.60 11.74
C ALA A 114 19.59 -0.49 11.13
N GLY A 115 19.66 -0.59 9.81
CA GLY A 115 20.53 -1.53 9.08
C GLY A 115 19.84 -2.85 8.69
N TYR A 116 18.55 -3.02 8.97
CA TYR A 116 17.76 -4.19 8.56
C TYR A 116 17.09 -3.93 7.20
N THR A 117 17.90 -3.93 6.15
CA THR A 117 17.47 -3.53 4.78
C THR A 117 16.42 -4.46 4.18
N PHE A 118 16.34 -5.70 4.65
CA PHE A 118 15.40 -6.71 4.16
C PHE A 118 14.25 -6.97 5.14
N ALA A 119 14.02 -6.05 6.07
CA ALA A 119 12.88 -6.16 6.97
C ALA A 119 11.57 -6.13 6.17
N SER A 120 10.64 -6.98 6.54
CA SER A 120 9.28 -7.00 6.02
C SER A 120 8.26 -6.82 7.14
N VAL A 121 7.21 -6.10 6.85
CA VAL A 121 6.12 -5.83 7.78
C VAL A 121 4.80 -6.11 7.07
N THR A 122 3.94 -6.89 7.71
CA THR A 122 2.63 -7.21 7.16
C THR A 122 1.55 -6.97 8.20
N GLY A 123 0.62 -6.07 7.92
CA GLY A 123 -0.56 -5.84 8.74
C GLY A 123 -1.68 -6.80 8.34
N GLN A 124 -2.07 -7.67 9.25
CA GLN A 124 -3.14 -8.64 9.02
C GLN A 124 -4.40 -8.20 9.77
N PRO A 125 -5.48 -7.86 9.06
CA PRO A 125 -6.78 -7.63 9.65
C PRO A 125 -7.49 -8.96 9.92
N THR A 126 -8.07 -9.11 11.10
CA THR A 126 -8.93 -10.24 11.49
C THR A 126 -10.31 -9.66 11.83
N ALA A 127 -11.30 -9.96 10.99
CA ALA A 127 -12.65 -9.43 11.18
C ALA A 127 -13.44 -10.24 12.21
N GLU A 128 -14.12 -9.54 13.12
CA GLU A 128 -15.12 -10.08 14.04
C GLU A 128 -16.51 -9.66 13.51
N ALA A 129 -17.21 -10.62 12.89
CA ALA A 129 -18.46 -10.32 12.18
C ALA A 129 -19.62 -9.98 13.12
N GLU A 130 -19.59 -10.44 14.37
CA GLU A 130 -20.68 -10.18 15.33
C GLU A 130 -20.77 -8.71 15.72
N ASP A 131 -19.62 -8.04 15.86
CA ASP A 131 -19.53 -6.65 16.32
C ASP A 131 -19.14 -5.65 15.21
N ASN A 132 -18.97 -6.12 13.97
CA ASN A 132 -18.42 -5.33 12.86
C ASN A 132 -17.10 -4.63 13.25
N THR A 133 -16.24 -5.33 13.95
CA THR A 133 -14.93 -4.85 14.35
C THR A 133 -13.80 -5.67 13.71
N VAL A 134 -12.62 -5.07 13.65
CA VAL A 134 -11.44 -5.71 13.09
C VAL A 134 -10.24 -5.50 13.99
N ASP A 135 -9.58 -6.60 14.34
CA ASP A 135 -8.28 -6.60 15.01
C ASP A 135 -7.17 -6.54 13.96
N ILE A 136 -6.19 -5.68 14.17
CA ILE A 136 -5.08 -5.52 13.25
C ILE A 136 -3.80 -5.95 13.95
N LYS A 137 -3.10 -6.93 13.39
CA LYS A 137 -1.82 -7.39 13.90
C LYS A 137 -0.72 -7.15 12.87
N PHE A 138 0.28 -6.34 13.26
CA PHE A 138 1.46 -6.11 12.45
C PHE A 138 2.51 -7.16 12.77
N PHE A 139 2.78 -8.04 11.81
CA PHE A 139 3.87 -9.01 11.89
C PHE A 139 5.13 -8.40 11.31
N VAL A 140 6.17 -8.35 12.12
CA VAL A 140 7.47 -7.80 11.73
C VAL A 140 8.47 -8.92 11.63
N ASP A 141 9.16 -9.02 10.51
CA ASP A 141 10.35 -9.83 10.32
C ASP A 141 11.52 -8.91 9.98
N ALA A 142 12.36 -8.64 10.95
CA ALA A 142 13.52 -7.77 10.76
C ALA A 142 14.60 -8.40 9.84
N GLY A 143 14.60 -9.72 9.71
CA GLY A 143 15.64 -10.42 8.95
C GLY A 143 17.04 -10.24 9.53
N SER A 144 18.04 -10.21 8.65
CA SER A 144 19.44 -10.03 9.01
C SER A 144 19.93 -8.60 8.76
N ARG A 145 20.78 -8.08 9.64
CA ARG A 145 21.40 -6.77 9.45
C ARG A 145 22.36 -6.79 8.26
N ALA A 146 22.20 -5.86 7.33
CA ALA A 146 23.07 -5.72 6.18
C ALA A 146 24.22 -4.75 6.46
N TYR A 147 25.41 -5.10 5.98
CA TYR A 147 26.61 -4.28 6.08
C TYR A 147 27.18 -4.04 4.69
N VAL A 148 27.54 -2.80 4.37
CA VAL A 148 28.26 -2.49 3.14
C VAL A 148 29.65 -3.11 3.20
N ARG A 149 29.89 -4.14 2.40
CA ARG A 149 31.18 -4.83 2.35
C ARG A 149 32.19 -4.11 1.47
N ARG A 150 31.73 -3.51 0.37
CA ARG A 150 32.59 -2.84 -0.62
C ARG A 150 31.81 -1.78 -1.37
N VAL A 151 32.44 -0.66 -1.63
CA VAL A 151 31.96 0.40 -2.51
C VAL A 151 32.93 0.52 -3.68
N GLU A 152 32.44 0.48 -4.90
CA GLU A 152 33.21 0.66 -6.12
C GLU A 152 32.68 1.85 -6.90
N PHE A 153 33.56 2.67 -7.44
CA PHE A 153 33.20 3.76 -8.32
C PHE A 153 33.59 3.39 -9.76
N ALA A 154 32.70 3.64 -10.71
CA ALA A 154 32.95 3.42 -12.12
C ALA A 154 32.62 4.69 -12.91
N GLY A 155 33.42 5.01 -13.95
CA GLY A 155 33.21 6.17 -14.80
C GLY A 155 33.89 7.46 -14.30
N ASN A 156 34.62 7.42 -13.21
CA ASN A 156 35.40 8.57 -12.69
C ASN A 156 36.70 8.76 -13.49
N LYS A 157 36.65 9.57 -14.57
CA LYS A 157 37.80 9.83 -15.44
C LYS A 157 38.77 10.88 -14.89
N VAL A 158 38.31 11.77 -14.03
CA VAL A 158 39.07 12.93 -13.54
C VAL A 158 39.28 12.87 -12.03
N THR A 159 38.27 12.40 -11.26
CA THR A 159 38.34 12.39 -9.80
C THR A 159 38.87 11.05 -9.29
N GLU A 160 39.91 11.08 -8.44
CA GLU A 160 40.43 9.87 -7.83
C GLU A 160 39.42 9.23 -6.86
N ASP A 161 39.41 7.90 -6.80
CA ASP A 161 38.53 7.08 -5.97
C ASP A 161 38.56 7.49 -4.48
N LYS A 162 39.74 7.82 -3.95
CA LYS A 162 39.92 8.26 -2.57
C LYS A 162 39.18 9.57 -2.24
N VAL A 163 39.01 10.46 -3.21
CA VAL A 163 38.29 11.73 -3.04
C VAL A 163 36.79 11.45 -2.94
N LEU A 164 36.29 10.59 -3.84
CA LEU A 164 34.88 10.17 -3.82
C LEU A 164 34.51 9.45 -2.52
N ARG A 165 35.41 8.55 -2.03
CA ARG A 165 35.19 7.82 -0.75
C ARG A 165 35.12 8.76 0.45
N ARG A 166 35.91 9.84 0.46
CA ARG A 166 35.91 10.82 1.56
C ARG A 166 34.58 11.60 1.64
N GLU A 167 33.94 11.83 0.50
CA GLU A 167 32.68 12.58 0.43
C GLU A 167 31.44 11.69 0.70
N MET A 168 31.61 10.36 0.75
CA MET A 168 30.53 9.43 1.15
C MET A 168 30.49 9.33 2.67
N ARG A 169 29.32 9.66 3.24
CA ARG A 169 28.99 9.49 4.66
C ARG A 169 27.98 8.39 4.88
#